data_9b2ef11fcc694bc2346da19f49828f38
#
_entry.id   9b2ef11fcc694bc2346da19f49828f38
#
_cell.length_a   1.000
_cell.length_b   1.000
_cell.length_c   1.000
_cell.angle_alpha   90.00
_cell.angle_beta   90.00
_cell.angle_gamma   90.00
#
_symmetry.space_group_name_H-M   'P 1'
#
loop_
_entity.id
_entity.type
_entity.pdbx_description
1 polymer ?
#
loop_
_entity_poly.entity_id
_entity_poly.type
_entity_poly.pdbx_seq_one_letter_code
_entity_poly.pdbx_strand_id
1 'polypeptide(L)'
;MNIKKILVSQPRPTSEKSPYFDLEKKYGVEIVFRPFIKVEGLSSKEFRQSKVNVPDYSAIILTARTAIDHFFRLCKELRYNVPDTLKYFCVSETIAHYLQKYVIYRKRKIFYSESGLMEDLIPIIAKHNKETYLMPVSDVHNDKAVVLDNNKVKYVKAVMYRTVSNDFKPGEKLDYDMLVFFTPAGIKSYTTNFPDYKERKVAIAAMGQTTLEAAAKAGINVDVTVTPEAPSMASAIELYLKKMRAEEEKEERKAAREAAKLEKERQELFAKRSAAAKKAAATRKAKADAEAKKAAPAKKPAAKKAPAKKK
;
A
#
# COMPACT_ATOMS: atom_id res chain seq x y z
N MET A 1 3.24 -10.18 -11.50
CA MET A 1 2.01 -9.61 -10.87
C MET A 1 1.91 -8.15 -11.28
N ASN A 2 0.88 -7.76 -12.03
CA ASN A 2 0.75 -6.39 -12.54
C ASN A 2 0.02 -5.54 -11.48
N ILE A 3 0.71 -4.55 -10.91
CA ILE A 3 0.13 -3.65 -9.89
C ILE A 3 -0.59 -2.51 -10.60
N LYS A 4 -1.92 -2.46 -10.47
CA LYS A 4 -2.78 -1.41 -11.02
C LYS A 4 -3.46 -0.57 -9.95
N LYS A 5 -3.82 -1.20 -8.80
CA LYS A 5 -4.53 -0.54 -7.70
C LYS A 5 -3.79 -0.70 -6.39
N ILE A 6 -3.49 0.42 -5.74
CA ILE A 6 -2.76 0.48 -4.48
C ILE A 6 -3.66 1.12 -3.43
N LEU A 7 -3.85 0.45 -2.28
CA LEU A 7 -4.57 1.00 -1.14
C LEU A 7 -3.58 1.46 -0.07
N VAL A 8 -3.60 2.74 0.23
CA VAL A 8 -2.77 3.37 1.28
C VAL A 8 -3.61 3.52 2.54
N SER A 9 -3.19 2.89 3.65
CA SER A 9 -3.93 2.86 4.92
C SER A 9 -3.86 4.17 5.72
N GLN A 10 -3.79 5.30 5.03
CA GLN A 10 -3.76 6.65 5.59
C GLN A 10 -4.85 7.54 4.99
N PRO A 11 -5.21 8.65 5.64
CA PRO A 11 -6.04 9.68 5.02
C PRO A 11 -5.40 10.23 3.75
N ARG A 12 -6.22 10.65 2.80
CA ARG A 12 -5.74 11.31 1.58
C ARG A 12 -4.91 12.55 1.94
N PRO A 13 -3.73 12.74 1.35
CA PRO A 13 -2.93 13.93 1.55
C PRO A 13 -3.72 15.20 1.15
N THR A 14 -3.60 16.24 1.94
CA THR A 14 -4.22 17.55 1.64
C THR A 14 -3.42 18.36 0.62
N SER A 15 -2.13 18.05 0.48
CA SER A 15 -1.23 18.70 -0.50
C SER A 15 -1.32 17.99 -1.85
N GLU A 16 -1.55 18.75 -2.91
CA GLU A 16 -1.50 18.25 -4.29
C GLU A 16 -0.09 17.84 -4.75
N LYS A 17 0.95 18.27 -4.01
CA LYS A 17 2.36 17.89 -4.25
C LYS A 17 2.77 16.59 -3.56
N SER A 18 1.82 15.72 -3.25
CA SER A 18 2.14 14.43 -2.64
C SER A 18 2.86 13.52 -3.64
N PRO A 19 3.97 12.86 -3.24
CA PRO A 19 4.68 11.90 -4.10
C PRO A 19 3.82 10.75 -4.60
N TYR A 20 2.73 10.44 -3.93
CA TYR A 20 1.78 9.42 -4.38
C TYR A 20 1.06 9.81 -5.68
N PHE A 21 0.72 11.08 -5.87
CA PHE A 21 0.10 11.55 -7.11
C PHE A 21 1.06 11.55 -8.30
N ASP A 22 2.36 11.71 -8.03
CA ASP A 22 3.39 11.56 -9.06
C ASP A 22 3.53 10.10 -9.49
N LEU A 23 3.38 9.14 -8.56
CA LEU A 23 3.34 7.71 -8.87
C LEU A 23 2.16 7.35 -9.76
N GLU A 24 0.95 7.86 -9.46
CA GLU A 24 -0.23 7.66 -10.31
C GLU A 24 0.03 8.07 -11.75
N LYS A 25 0.55 9.29 -11.94
CA LYS A 25 0.85 9.85 -13.27
C LYS A 25 1.94 9.07 -14.01
N LYS A 26 3.01 8.69 -13.30
CA LYS A 26 4.20 8.08 -13.89
C LYS A 26 4.01 6.61 -14.25
N TYR A 27 3.27 5.89 -13.41
CA TYR A 27 3.12 4.43 -13.52
C TYR A 27 1.73 4.00 -14.00
N GLY A 28 0.76 4.93 -14.08
CA GLY A 28 -0.61 4.61 -14.45
C GLY A 28 -1.31 3.71 -13.44
N VAL A 29 -0.94 3.81 -12.16
CA VAL A 29 -1.55 3.08 -11.05
C VAL A 29 -2.61 3.94 -10.39
N GLU A 30 -3.70 3.35 -9.92
CA GLU A 30 -4.72 4.01 -9.11
C GLU A 30 -4.31 3.93 -7.63
N ILE A 31 -4.19 5.06 -6.92
CA ILE A 31 -3.87 5.09 -5.49
C ILE A 31 -5.07 5.55 -4.69
N VAL A 32 -5.64 4.64 -3.92
CA VAL A 32 -6.78 4.90 -3.05
C VAL A 32 -6.30 5.08 -1.61
N PHE A 33 -6.79 6.11 -0.94
CA PHE A 33 -6.49 6.38 0.45
C PHE A 33 -7.70 6.00 1.30
N ARG A 34 -7.52 5.02 2.18
CA ARG A 34 -8.54 4.59 3.14
C ARG A 34 -7.88 4.21 4.46
N PRO A 35 -8.07 5.00 5.52
CA PRO A 35 -7.55 4.66 6.84
C PRO A 35 -8.15 3.34 7.36
N PHE A 36 -7.29 2.43 7.80
CA PHE A 36 -7.67 1.18 8.48
C PHE A 36 -7.91 1.37 9.97
N ILE A 37 -7.50 2.52 10.49
CA ILE A 37 -7.68 2.90 11.88
C ILE A 37 -8.28 4.30 11.96
N LYS A 38 -9.02 4.55 13.03
CA LYS A 38 -9.52 5.87 13.39
C LYS A 38 -9.26 6.13 14.87
N VAL A 39 -9.20 7.41 15.22
CA VAL A 39 -9.12 7.81 16.62
C VAL A 39 -10.53 8.10 17.13
N GLU A 40 -10.92 7.43 18.20
CA GLU A 40 -12.18 7.66 18.90
C GLU A 40 -11.92 8.22 20.29
N GLY A 41 -12.67 9.25 20.66
CA GLY A 41 -12.66 9.74 22.04
C GLY A 41 -13.44 8.81 22.95
N LEU A 42 -12.93 8.58 24.16
CA LEU A 42 -13.71 7.93 25.19
C LEU A 42 -14.95 8.76 25.52
N SER A 43 -16.08 8.11 25.73
CA SER A 43 -17.28 8.77 26.21
C SER A 43 -17.08 9.24 27.68
N SER A 44 -17.86 10.24 28.11
CA SER A 44 -17.84 10.70 29.50
C SER A 44 -18.17 9.58 30.50
N LYS A 45 -19.01 8.60 30.09
CA LYS A 45 -19.34 7.43 30.91
C LYS A 45 -18.14 6.51 31.09
N GLU A 46 -17.40 6.20 30.01
CA GLU A 46 -16.18 5.38 30.06
C GLU A 46 -15.08 6.09 30.84
N PHE A 47 -14.90 7.39 30.62
CA PHE A 47 -13.87 8.16 31.33
C PHE A 47 -14.08 8.19 32.84
N ARG A 48 -15.33 8.28 33.32
CA ARG A 48 -15.65 8.22 34.77
C ARG A 48 -15.20 6.91 35.43
N GLN A 49 -15.10 5.81 34.66
CA GLN A 49 -14.57 4.53 35.18
C GLN A 49 -13.09 4.59 35.56
N SER A 50 -12.34 5.51 34.96
CA SER A 50 -10.91 5.74 35.30
C SER A 50 -10.70 6.35 36.67
N LYS A 51 -11.74 6.86 37.33
CA LYS A 51 -11.71 7.59 38.61
C LYS A 51 -10.83 8.85 38.60
N VAL A 52 -10.47 9.34 37.40
CA VAL A 52 -9.73 10.60 37.23
C VAL A 52 -10.74 11.73 37.22
N ASN A 53 -10.57 12.67 38.17
CA ASN A 53 -11.42 13.86 38.26
C ASN A 53 -10.61 15.07 37.74
N VAL A 54 -10.99 15.60 36.58
CA VAL A 54 -10.25 16.69 35.89
C VAL A 54 -10.09 17.93 36.75
N PRO A 55 -11.08 18.37 37.57
CA PRO A 55 -10.95 19.51 38.49
C PRO A 55 -9.82 19.43 39.51
N ASP A 56 -9.31 18.22 39.83
CA ASP A 56 -8.26 18.03 40.83
C ASP A 56 -6.87 18.47 40.32
N TYR A 57 -6.77 18.83 39.05
CA TYR A 57 -5.51 19.18 38.40
C TYR A 57 -5.43 20.66 38.07
N SER A 58 -4.31 21.26 38.37
CA SER A 58 -4.03 22.69 38.12
C SER A 58 -3.23 22.92 36.83
N ALA A 59 -2.70 21.85 36.25
CA ALA A 59 -1.87 21.89 35.02
C ALA A 59 -2.10 20.68 34.11
N ILE A 60 -2.00 20.89 32.79
CA ILE A 60 -2.15 19.85 31.78
C ILE A 60 -0.87 19.74 30.95
N ILE A 61 -0.34 18.52 30.78
CA ILE A 61 0.77 18.21 29.88
C ILE A 61 0.20 17.73 28.55
N LEU A 62 0.50 18.43 27.47
CA LEU A 62 -0.04 18.20 26.14
C LEU A 62 1.04 17.77 25.15
N THR A 63 0.93 16.57 24.62
CA THR A 63 1.93 15.95 23.72
C THR A 63 1.47 15.86 22.27
N ALA A 64 0.18 16.04 21.99
CA ALA A 64 -0.42 15.92 20.66
C ALA A 64 -1.64 16.82 20.50
N ARG A 65 -1.94 17.23 19.25
CA ARG A 65 -3.17 17.98 18.91
C ARG A 65 -4.42 17.19 19.27
N THR A 66 -4.41 15.88 19.01
CA THR A 66 -5.49 14.96 19.36
C THR A 66 -5.79 14.97 20.86
N ALA A 67 -4.74 15.02 21.70
CA ALA A 67 -4.90 15.12 23.15
C ALA A 67 -5.62 16.42 23.55
N ILE A 68 -5.34 17.53 22.88
CA ILE A 68 -6.05 18.82 23.09
C ILE A 68 -7.51 18.68 22.74
N ASP A 69 -7.81 18.21 21.52
CA ASP A 69 -9.20 18.10 21.03
C ASP A 69 -10.04 17.22 21.97
N HIS A 70 -9.49 16.08 22.39
CA HIS A 70 -10.22 15.14 23.27
C HIS A 70 -10.30 15.63 24.73
N PHE A 71 -9.33 16.36 25.23
CA PHE A 71 -9.41 16.98 26.53
C PHE A 71 -10.58 17.98 26.59
N PHE A 72 -10.63 18.94 25.68
CA PHE A 72 -11.69 19.94 25.67
C PHE A 72 -13.07 19.36 25.33
N ARG A 73 -13.14 18.37 24.41
CA ARG A 73 -14.37 17.62 24.14
C ARG A 73 -14.90 16.96 25.42
N LEU A 74 -14.02 16.26 26.14
CA LEU A 74 -14.40 15.56 27.36
C LEU A 74 -14.82 16.52 28.48
N CYS A 75 -14.09 17.63 28.67
CA CYS A 75 -14.50 18.67 29.59
C CYS A 75 -15.92 19.19 29.30
N LYS A 76 -16.24 19.43 28.02
CA LYS A 76 -17.59 19.84 27.60
C LYS A 76 -18.65 18.77 27.92
N GLU A 77 -18.38 17.48 27.64
CA GLU A 77 -19.28 16.37 27.94
C GLU A 77 -19.49 16.16 29.45
N LEU A 78 -18.44 16.39 30.25
CA LEU A 78 -18.48 16.35 31.71
C LEU A 78 -19.14 17.60 32.34
N ARG A 79 -19.47 18.61 31.51
CA ARG A 79 -19.95 19.93 31.93
C ARG A 79 -18.96 20.65 32.86
N TYR A 80 -17.67 20.42 32.66
CA TYR A 80 -16.59 21.07 33.39
C TYR A 80 -16.14 22.33 32.63
N ASN A 81 -16.34 23.48 33.30
CA ASN A 81 -15.84 24.74 32.80
C ASN A 81 -14.36 24.85 33.14
N VAL A 82 -13.50 24.79 32.12
CA VAL A 82 -12.05 24.88 32.27
C VAL A 82 -11.69 26.25 32.84
N PRO A 83 -11.08 26.32 34.04
CA PRO A 83 -10.84 27.60 34.69
C PRO A 83 -9.71 28.36 33.99
N ASP A 84 -9.83 29.68 34.00
CA ASP A 84 -8.80 30.57 33.48
C ASP A 84 -7.44 30.46 34.19
N THR A 85 -7.38 29.81 35.36
CA THR A 85 -6.18 29.57 36.14
C THR A 85 -5.39 28.35 35.67
N LEU A 86 -5.99 27.46 34.89
CA LEU A 86 -5.37 26.23 34.41
C LEU A 86 -4.12 26.55 33.57
N LYS A 87 -3.03 25.84 33.83
CA LYS A 87 -1.75 25.97 33.13
C LYS A 87 -1.59 24.85 32.10
N TYR A 88 -0.90 25.12 31.02
CA TYR A 88 -0.69 24.17 29.93
C TYR A 88 0.80 24.06 29.62
N PHE A 89 1.29 22.84 29.59
CA PHE A 89 2.67 22.48 29.28
C PHE A 89 2.70 21.67 27.98
N CYS A 90 3.10 22.30 26.92
CA CYS A 90 3.06 21.74 25.58
C CYS A 90 4.44 21.23 25.17
N VAL A 91 4.52 20.03 24.62
CA VAL A 91 5.81 19.44 24.19
C VAL A 91 6.47 20.22 23.03
N SER A 92 5.71 21.05 22.31
CA SER A 92 6.25 21.90 21.24
C SER A 92 5.45 23.18 21.07
N GLU A 93 6.07 24.17 20.43
CA GLU A 93 5.41 25.42 20.03
C GLU A 93 4.19 25.18 19.14
N THR A 94 4.28 24.23 18.18
CA THR A 94 3.17 23.88 17.30
C THR A 94 1.93 23.41 18.07
N ILE A 95 2.12 22.68 19.18
CA ILE A 95 1.03 22.24 20.07
C ILE A 95 0.47 23.42 20.86
N ALA A 96 1.35 24.30 21.35
CA ALA A 96 0.95 25.52 22.06
C ALA A 96 0.13 26.46 21.15
N HIS A 97 0.53 26.61 19.89
CA HIS A 97 -0.27 27.35 18.90
C HIS A 97 -1.63 26.70 18.62
N TYR A 98 -1.67 25.38 18.48
CA TYR A 98 -2.92 24.67 18.26
C TYR A 98 -3.91 24.81 19.44
N LEU A 99 -3.39 24.90 20.64
CA LEU A 99 -4.18 25.11 21.85
C LEU A 99 -5.00 26.42 21.81
N GLN A 100 -4.57 27.43 21.06
CA GLN A 100 -5.31 28.70 20.87
C GLN A 100 -6.70 28.52 20.26
N LYS A 101 -6.97 27.37 19.65
CA LYS A 101 -8.34 27.01 19.20
C LYS A 101 -9.35 26.95 20.37
N TYR A 102 -8.87 26.70 21.57
CA TYR A 102 -9.69 26.46 22.76
C TYR A 102 -9.50 27.50 23.87
N VAL A 103 -8.31 28.09 23.98
CA VAL A 103 -7.99 29.04 25.03
C VAL A 103 -7.24 30.26 24.49
N ILE A 104 -7.42 31.41 25.16
CA ILE A 104 -6.67 32.62 24.83
C ILE A 104 -5.21 32.43 25.26
N TYR A 105 -4.29 32.70 24.34
CA TYR A 105 -2.86 32.58 24.61
C TYR A 105 -2.41 33.60 25.67
N ARG A 106 -1.77 33.10 26.73
CA ARG A 106 -1.17 33.92 27.79
C ARG A 106 0.18 33.32 28.18
N LYS A 107 1.28 34.06 27.97
CA LYS A 107 2.66 33.59 28.27
C LYS A 107 2.86 32.98 29.66
N ARG A 108 2.14 33.47 30.68
CA ARG A 108 2.24 32.95 32.07
C ARG A 108 1.42 31.69 32.33
N LYS A 109 0.68 31.16 31.32
CA LYS A 109 -0.18 29.97 31.46
C LYS A 109 0.13 28.89 30.45
N ILE A 110 0.73 29.23 29.32
CA ILE A 110 1.08 28.31 28.26
C ILE A 110 2.58 28.28 28.11
N PHE A 111 3.14 27.13 28.39
CA PHE A 111 4.58 26.86 28.37
C PHE A 111 4.84 25.79 27.31
N TYR A 112 5.96 25.88 26.60
CA TYR A 112 6.33 24.87 25.61
C TYR A 112 7.85 24.72 25.51
N SER A 113 8.28 23.55 25.00
CA SER A 113 9.66 23.27 24.63
C SER A 113 9.92 23.77 23.20
N GLU A 114 11.04 24.44 22.96
CA GLU A 114 11.46 24.91 21.64
C GLU A 114 11.93 23.76 20.73
N SER A 115 12.59 22.76 21.31
CA SER A 115 13.09 21.58 20.58
C SER A 115 12.01 20.58 20.18
N GLY A 116 10.84 20.63 20.82
CA GLY A 116 9.81 19.60 20.67
C GLY A 116 10.07 18.32 21.48
N LEU A 117 11.07 18.33 22.34
CA LEU A 117 11.43 17.21 23.21
C LEU A 117 10.80 17.39 24.60
N MET A 118 10.44 16.27 25.24
CA MET A 118 9.87 16.26 26.60
C MET A 118 10.93 16.66 27.64
N GLU A 119 12.18 16.33 27.38
CA GLU A 119 13.34 16.62 28.21
C GLU A 119 13.45 18.13 28.49
N ASP A 120 13.28 18.97 27.50
CA ASP A 120 13.38 20.43 27.63
C ASP A 120 12.18 21.06 28.35
N LEU A 121 11.09 20.30 28.47
CA LEU A 121 9.94 20.72 29.27
C LEU A 121 10.17 20.52 30.76
N ILE A 122 11.08 19.62 31.19
CA ILE A 122 11.36 19.29 32.58
C ILE A 122 11.82 20.51 33.40
N PRO A 123 12.78 21.34 32.93
CA PRO A 123 13.20 22.53 33.70
C PRO A 123 12.04 23.53 33.88
N ILE A 124 11.11 23.59 32.96
CA ILE A 124 9.92 24.45 33.04
C ILE A 124 8.94 23.88 34.07
N ILE A 125 8.68 22.59 34.05
CA ILE A 125 7.84 21.87 35.03
C ILE A 125 8.41 22.01 36.42
N ALA A 126 9.73 21.89 36.59
CA ALA A 126 10.41 22.02 37.89
C ALA A 126 10.18 23.40 38.52
N LYS A 127 10.11 24.49 37.76
CA LYS A 127 9.74 25.82 38.24
C LYS A 127 8.28 25.91 38.70
N HIS A 128 7.46 24.96 38.35
CA HIS A 128 6.03 24.87 38.64
C HIS A 128 5.70 23.63 39.53
N ASN A 129 6.58 23.25 40.42
CA ASN A 129 6.51 22.04 41.24
C ASN A 129 5.30 21.96 42.21
N LYS A 130 4.58 23.07 42.40
CA LYS A 130 3.34 23.13 43.18
C LYS A 130 2.10 22.71 42.42
N GLU A 131 2.18 22.54 41.07
CA GLU A 131 1.06 22.16 40.24
C GLU A 131 0.83 20.64 40.34
N THR A 132 -0.44 20.27 40.15
CA THR A 132 -0.86 18.87 39.95
C THR A 132 -1.12 18.67 38.45
N TYR A 133 -0.39 17.71 37.87
CA TYR A 133 -0.38 17.54 36.42
C TYR A 133 -1.29 16.40 35.95
N LEU A 134 -2.13 16.68 34.97
CA LEU A 134 -2.85 15.69 34.20
C LEU A 134 -2.25 15.60 32.80
N MET A 135 -2.04 14.39 32.30
CA MET A 135 -1.53 14.13 30.96
C MET A 135 -2.56 13.34 30.15
N PRO A 136 -3.32 13.99 29.25
CA PRO A 136 -4.21 13.32 28.31
C PRO A 136 -3.41 12.46 27.32
N VAL A 137 -3.75 11.18 27.23
CA VAL A 137 -3.05 10.18 26.40
C VAL A 137 -4.04 9.31 25.62
N SER A 138 -3.51 8.61 24.60
CA SER A 138 -4.21 7.50 23.95
C SER A 138 -4.10 6.24 24.80
N ASP A 139 -4.96 5.27 24.57
CA ASP A 139 -4.85 3.91 25.11
C ASP A 139 -3.54 3.24 24.68
N VAL A 140 -3.14 3.46 23.42
CA VAL A 140 -1.82 3.06 22.90
C VAL A 140 -0.96 4.31 22.75
N HIS A 141 -0.01 4.49 23.63
CA HIS A 141 0.91 5.63 23.59
C HIS A 141 2.36 5.17 23.72
N ASN A 142 3.23 5.81 22.94
CA ASN A 142 4.66 5.66 23.13
C ASN A 142 5.04 6.33 24.46
N ASP A 143 5.89 5.68 25.23
CA ASP A 143 6.16 6.10 26.60
C ASP A 143 7.09 7.32 26.70
N LYS A 144 6.67 8.43 26.05
CA LYS A 144 7.31 9.73 26.23
C LYS A 144 7.28 10.21 27.70
N ALA A 145 6.43 9.57 28.50
CA ALA A 145 6.27 9.88 29.89
C ALA A 145 7.39 9.31 30.77
N VAL A 146 8.20 8.37 30.28
CA VAL A 146 9.39 7.86 31.00
C VAL A 146 10.32 9.01 31.44
N VAL A 147 10.42 10.05 30.64
CA VAL A 147 11.20 11.25 30.97
C VAL A 147 10.65 11.95 32.24
N LEU A 148 9.32 12.04 32.35
CA LEU A 148 8.66 12.61 33.54
C LEU A 148 8.88 11.74 34.76
N ASP A 149 8.80 10.41 34.62
CA ASP A 149 9.03 9.45 35.72
C ASP A 149 10.47 9.52 36.21
N ASN A 150 11.46 9.54 35.30
CA ASN A 150 12.89 9.67 35.63
C ASN A 150 13.20 10.96 36.36
N ASN A 151 12.45 12.04 36.12
CA ASN A 151 12.60 13.33 36.79
C ASN A 151 11.65 13.50 37.98
N LYS A 152 10.98 12.43 38.42
CA LYS A 152 10.09 12.40 39.60
C LYS A 152 8.95 13.44 39.54
N VAL A 153 8.49 13.76 38.36
CA VAL A 153 7.34 14.66 38.15
C VAL A 153 6.07 13.93 38.61
N LYS A 154 5.27 14.59 39.47
CA LYS A 154 3.98 14.05 39.92
C LYS A 154 2.91 14.38 38.89
N TYR A 155 2.49 13.39 38.12
CA TYR A 155 1.44 13.53 37.12
C TYR A 155 0.56 12.27 37.04
N VAL A 156 -0.63 12.42 36.45
CA VAL A 156 -1.55 11.31 36.19
C VAL A 156 -1.79 11.22 34.70
N LYS A 157 -1.60 10.03 34.14
CA LYS A 157 -1.99 9.71 32.75
C LYS A 157 -3.51 9.51 32.71
N ALA A 158 -4.19 10.23 31.85
CA ALA A 158 -5.62 10.09 31.61
C ALA A 158 -5.89 9.64 30.17
N VAL A 159 -6.33 8.40 30.00
CA VAL A 159 -6.74 7.91 28.68
C VAL A 159 -8.03 8.62 28.29
N MET A 160 -7.99 9.45 27.26
CA MET A 160 -9.13 10.25 26.78
C MET A 160 -9.57 9.88 25.37
N TYR A 161 -8.77 9.11 24.66
CA TYR A 161 -9.04 8.65 23.30
C TYR A 161 -8.31 7.33 23.05
N ARG A 162 -8.76 6.60 22.03
CA ARG A 162 -8.19 5.31 21.64
C ARG A 162 -8.07 5.20 20.14
N THR A 163 -7.12 4.37 19.69
CA THR A 163 -6.97 4.00 18.29
C THR A 163 -7.73 2.69 18.06
N VAL A 164 -8.78 2.76 17.26
CA VAL A 164 -9.63 1.61 16.95
C VAL A 164 -9.57 1.27 15.46
N SER A 165 -9.96 0.04 15.13
CA SER A 165 -10.18 -0.36 13.74
C SER A 165 -11.23 0.55 13.09
N ASN A 166 -10.98 0.94 11.87
CA ASN A 166 -11.96 1.60 11.03
C ASN A 166 -12.59 0.54 10.12
N ASP A 167 -13.61 -0.11 10.67
CA ASP A 167 -14.20 -1.30 10.07
C ASP A 167 -14.70 -1.06 8.65
N PHE A 168 -14.59 -2.08 7.85
CA PHE A 168 -15.09 -2.11 6.49
C PHE A 168 -16.59 -2.40 6.52
N LYS A 169 -17.32 -1.83 5.58
CA LYS A 169 -18.76 -2.12 5.47
C LYS A 169 -18.96 -3.59 5.07
N PRO A 170 -20.03 -4.25 5.56
CA PRO A 170 -20.36 -5.59 5.13
C PRO A 170 -20.45 -5.66 3.60
N GLY A 171 -19.67 -6.56 2.96
CA GLY A 171 -19.63 -6.70 1.51
C GLY A 171 -18.67 -5.75 0.78
N GLU A 172 -17.98 -4.85 1.47
CA GLU A 172 -16.92 -4.02 0.89
C GLU A 172 -15.76 -4.93 0.45
N LYS A 173 -15.52 -4.99 -0.86
CA LYS A 173 -14.45 -5.83 -1.42
C LYS A 173 -13.11 -5.11 -1.32
N LEU A 174 -12.10 -5.85 -0.90
CA LEU A 174 -10.71 -5.40 -0.93
C LEU A 174 -10.07 -5.85 -2.26
N ASP A 175 -10.37 -5.11 -3.32
CA ASP A 175 -9.91 -5.39 -4.69
C ASP A 175 -8.74 -4.46 -5.03
N TYR A 176 -7.58 -4.79 -4.46
CA TYR A 176 -6.34 -4.05 -4.63
C TYR A 176 -5.18 -5.01 -4.83
N ASP A 177 -4.20 -4.60 -5.64
CA ASP A 177 -3.00 -5.38 -5.94
C ASP A 177 -1.91 -5.16 -4.87
N MET A 178 -1.95 -4.02 -4.17
CA MET A 178 -1.03 -3.69 -3.09
C MET A 178 -1.74 -2.99 -1.93
N LEU A 179 -1.38 -3.36 -0.69
CA LEU A 179 -1.81 -2.69 0.54
C LEU A 179 -0.60 -2.08 1.26
N VAL A 180 -0.74 -0.83 1.71
CA VAL A 180 0.34 -0.08 2.35
C VAL A 180 -0.01 0.24 3.80
N PHE A 181 0.82 -0.23 4.74
CA PHE A 181 0.62 -0.08 6.18
C PHE A 181 1.71 0.74 6.84
N PHE A 182 1.32 1.55 7.84
CA PHE A 182 2.22 2.45 8.58
C PHE A 182 2.21 2.18 10.09
N THR A 183 1.30 1.34 10.58
CA THR A 183 1.14 1.09 12.02
C THR A 183 0.77 -0.36 12.30
N PRO A 184 1.17 -0.91 13.47
CA PRO A 184 0.74 -2.24 13.91
C PRO A 184 -0.78 -2.37 14.00
N ALA A 185 -1.47 -1.29 14.42
CA ALA A 185 -2.92 -1.27 14.50
C ALA A 185 -3.60 -1.39 13.11
N GLY A 186 -2.96 -0.87 12.05
CA GLY A 186 -3.40 -1.06 10.65
C GLY A 186 -3.34 -2.53 10.23
N ILE A 187 -2.25 -3.23 10.56
CA ILE A 187 -2.11 -4.68 10.31
C ILE A 187 -3.20 -5.45 11.07
N LYS A 188 -3.40 -5.14 12.36
CA LYS A 188 -4.45 -5.77 13.17
C LYS A 188 -5.84 -5.53 12.58
N SER A 189 -6.14 -4.30 12.16
CA SER A 189 -7.40 -3.98 11.50
C SER A 189 -7.60 -4.80 10.22
N TYR A 190 -6.57 -4.92 9.40
CA TYR A 190 -6.59 -5.73 8.18
C TYR A 190 -6.94 -7.20 8.48
N THR A 191 -6.20 -7.83 9.38
CA THR A 191 -6.41 -9.25 9.72
C THR A 191 -7.76 -9.53 10.38
N THR A 192 -8.31 -8.55 11.12
CA THR A 192 -9.63 -8.67 11.76
C THR A 192 -10.78 -8.52 10.75
N ASN A 193 -10.68 -7.55 9.83
CA ASN A 193 -11.73 -7.31 8.84
C ASN A 193 -11.71 -8.33 7.69
N PHE A 194 -10.55 -8.94 7.41
CA PHE A 194 -10.36 -9.89 6.31
C PHE A 194 -9.71 -11.19 6.83
N PRO A 195 -10.47 -12.11 7.43
CA PRO A 195 -9.91 -13.36 7.96
C PRO A 195 -9.22 -14.24 6.91
N ASP A 196 -9.59 -14.07 5.63
CA ASP A 196 -9.01 -14.74 4.45
C ASP A 196 -7.71 -14.09 3.95
N TYR A 197 -7.12 -13.16 4.72
CA TYR A 197 -5.96 -12.36 4.31
C TYR A 197 -4.75 -13.20 3.86
N LYS A 198 -4.59 -14.42 4.39
CA LYS A 198 -3.48 -15.34 4.02
C LYS A 198 -3.64 -15.96 2.63
N GLU A 199 -4.87 -16.06 2.14
CA GLU A 199 -5.20 -16.62 0.83
C GLU A 199 -5.13 -15.58 -0.29
N ARG A 200 -5.07 -14.30 0.08
CA ARG A 200 -5.05 -13.18 -0.85
C ARG A 200 -3.68 -13.01 -1.49
N LYS A 201 -3.68 -12.95 -2.81
CA LYS A 201 -2.48 -12.64 -3.62
C LYS A 201 -2.34 -11.12 -3.76
N VAL A 202 -1.98 -10.45 -2.69
CA VAL A 202 -1.83 -8.99 -2.60
C VAL A 202 -0.42 -8.68 -2.12
N ALA A 203 0.28 -7.77 -2.78
CA ALA A 203 1.56 -7.29 -2.29
C ALA A 203 1.38 -6.42 -1.04
N ILE A 204 2.21 -6.61 -0.04
CA ILE A 204 2.15 -5.86 1.21
C ILE A 204 3.35 -4.94 1.33
N ALA A 205 3.07 -3.65 1.49
CA ALA A 205 4.06 -2.65 1.83
C ALA A 205 3.90 -2.21 3.29
N ALA A 206 4.99 -2.15 4.04
CA ALA A 206 4.94 -1.75 5.45
C ALA A 206 6.12 -0.84 5.81
N MET A 207 5.84 0.16 6.66
CA MET A 207 6.83 1.12 7.14
C MET A 207 6.93 1.09 8.67
N GLY A 208 8.17 1.06 9.16
CA GLY A 208 8.49 1.10 10.58
C GLY A 208 8.63 -0.28 11.21
N GLN A 209 9.66 -0.42 12.06
CA GLN A 209 10.05 -1.70 12.68
C GLN A 209 8.88 -2.40 13.38
N THR A 210 8.12 -1.65 14.19
CA THR A 210 6.96 -2.21 14.92
C THR A 210 5.84 -2.72 14.00
N THR A 211 5.69 -2.09 12.81
CA THR A 211 4.70 -2.53 11.81
C THR A 211 5.16 -3.82 11.11
N LEU A 212 6.46 -3.92 10.81
CA LEU A 212 7.07 -5.13 10.24
C LEU A 212 6.95 -6.32 11.20
N GLU A 213 7.20 -6.08 12.50
CA GLU A 213 7.04 -7.10 13.54
C GLU A 213 5.57 -7.55 13.69
N ALA A 214 4.63 -6.60 13.59
CA ALA A 214 3.21 -6.94 13.63
C ALA A 214 2.77 -7.77 12.42
N ALA A 215 3.28 -7.46 11.22
CA ALA A 215 3.05 -8.24 10.01
C ALA A 215 3.64 -9.66 10.15
N ALA A 216 4.87 -9.78 10.63
CA ALA A 216 5.52 -11.06 10.86
C ALA A 216 4.77 -11.93 11.88
N LYS A 217 4.30 -11.34 13.00
CA LYS A 217 3.47 -12.04 14.00
C LYS A 217 2.13 -12.51 13.42
N ALA A 218 1.57 -11.79 12.46
CA ALA A 218 0.36 -12.19 11.74
C ALA A 218 0.63 -13.23 10.64
N GLY A 219 1.89 -13.57 10.35
CA GLY A 219 2.27 -14.45 9.24
C GLY A 219 2.09 -13.81 7.87
N ILE A 220 2.17 -12.47 7.80
CA ILE A 220 2.08 -11.69 6.57
C ILE A 220 3.51 -11.43 6.07
N ASN A 221 3.78 -11.84 4.82
CA ASN A 221 5.02 -11.48 4.15
C ASN A 221 4.95 -10.02 3.68
N VAL A 222 6.01 -9.24 3.91
CA VAL A 222 6.11 -7.85 3.46
C VAL A 222 7.02 -7.78 2.25
N ASP A 223 6.46 -7.35 1.12
CA ASP A 223 7.15 -7.28 -0.18
C ASP A 223 7.92 -5.98 -0.35
N VAL A 224 7.43 -4.91 0.28
CA VAL A 224 7.97 -3.55 0.13
C VAL A 224 8.17 -2.90 1.49
N THR A 225 9.39 -2.43 1.75
CA THR A 225 9.71 -1.61 2.93
C THR A 225 10.66 -0.49 2.57
N VAL A 226 10.78 0.51 3.43
CA VAL A 226 11.73 1.60 3.26
C VAL A 226 13.17 1.12 3.46
N THR A 227 14.06 1.64 2.63
CA THR A 227 15.50 1.34 2.67
C THR A 227 16.29 2.65 2.58
N PRO A 228 17.61 2.66 2.85
CA PRO A 228 18.45 3.85 2.64
C PRO A 228 18.35 4.42 1.22
N GLU A 229 18.17 3.56 0.21
CA GLU A 229 18.00 3.95 -1.20
C GLU A 229 16.60 4.51 -1.49
N ALA A 230 15.59 4.09 -0.73
CA ALA A 230 14.20 4.50 -0.85
C ALA A 230 13.65 4.87 0.55
N PRO A 231 14.00 6.06 1.08
CA PRO A 231 13.75 6.42 2.48
C PRO A 231 12.28 6.78 2.78
N SER A 232 11.44 6.89 1.77
CA SER A 232 10.00 7.10 1.91
C SER A 232 9.21 5.93 1.36
N MET A 233 7.98 5.72 1.85
CA MET A 233 7.11 4.67 1.32
C MET A 233 6.80 4.87 -0.16
N ALA A 234 6.59 6.11 -0.60
CA ALA A 234 6.37 6.41 -2.02
C ALA A 234 7.58 6.02 -2.88
N SER A 235 8.82 6.33 -2.43
CA SER A 235 10.03 5.93 -3.16
C SER A 235 10.26 4.41 -3.13
N ALA A 236 9.91 3.74 -2.04
CA ALA A 236 9.97 2.28 -1.95
C ALA A 236 8.99 1.59 -2.91
N ILE A 237 7.76 2.09 -2.98
CA ILE A 237 6.76 1.63 -3.96
C ILE A 237 7.25 1.89 -5.39
N GLU A 238 7.82 3.06 -5.65
CA GLU A 238 8.37 3.38 -6.97
C GLU A 238 9.45 2.38 -7.41
N LEU A 239 10.38 2.08 -6.51
CA LEU A 239 11.45 1.12 -6.77
C LEU A 239 10.87 -0.28 -7.06
N TYR A 240 9.86 -0.69 -6.31
CA TYR A 240 9.17 -1.96 -6.51
C TYR A 240 8.48 -2.01 -7.88
N LEU A 241 7.71 -0.97 -8.24
CA LEU A 241 7.04 -0.89 -9.54
C LEU A 241 8.04 -0.90 -10.71
N LYS A 242 9.21 -0.26 -10.58
CA LYS A 242 10.28 -0.33 -11.58
C LYS A 242 10.79 -1.75 -11.77
N LYS A 243 11.05 -2.47 -10.67
CA LYS A 243 11.52 -3.86 -10.72
C LYS A 243 10.50 -4.75 -11.40
N MET A 244 9.23 -4.65 -11.02
CA MET A 244 8.15 -5.45 -11.59
C MET A 244 8.00 -5.24 -13.11
N ARG A 245 8.02 -3.99 -13.58
CA ARG A 245 7.98 -3.69 -15.03
C ARG A 245 9.19 -4.24 -15.78
N ALA A 246 10.38 -4.13 -15.22
CA ALA A 246 11.57 -4.67 -15.83
C ALA A 246 11.54 -6.22 -15.93
N GLU A 247 10.93 -6.88 -14.97
CA GLU A 247 10.71 -8.33 -14.99
C GLU A 247 9.65 -8.73 -16.03
N GLU A 248 8.52 -8.02 -16.07
CA GLU A 248 7.47 -8.23 -17.10
C GLU A 248 8.03 -8.05 -18.51
N GLU A 249 8.78 -6.98 -18.79
CA GLU A 249 9.44 -6.77 -20.08
C GLU A 249 10.41 -7.90 -20.46
N LYS A 250 11.14 -8.44 -19.48
CA LYS A 250 12.05 -9.57 -19.72
C LYS A 250 11.27 -10.84 -20.06
N GLU A 251 10.19 -11.11 -19.35
CA GLU A 251 9.33 -12.27 -19.61
C GLU A 251 8.63 -12.15 -20.97
N GLU A 252 8.09 -10.99 -21.30
CA GLU A 252 7.49 -10.73 -22.61
C GLU A 252 8.50 -10.92 -23.76
N ARG A 253 9.72 -10.40 -23.61
CA ARG A 253 10.81 -10.59 -24.59
C ARG A 253 11.19 -12.05 -24.73
N LYS A 254 11.19 -12.81 -23.63
CA LYS A 254 11.46 -14.25 -23.64
C LYS A 254 10.35 -15.01 -24.37
N ALA A 255 9.09 -14.75 -24.01
CA ALA A 255 7.92 -15.35 -24.64
C ALA A 255 7.86 -15.02 -26.15
N ALA A 256 8.13 -13.78 -26.54
CA ALA A 256 8.19 -13.38 -27.94
C ALA A 256 9.31 -14.12 -28.73
N ARG A 257 10.48 -14.33 -28.12
CA ARG A 257 11.54 -15.13 -28.74
C ARG A 257 11.17 -16.59 -28.90
N GLU A 258 10.53 -17.18 -27.92
CA GLU A 258 10.06 -18.58 -27.98
C GLU A 258 8.96 -18.75 -29.04
N ALA A 259 8.00 -17.80 -29.08
CA ALA A 259 6.95 -17.79 -30.11
C ALA A 259 7.52 -17.65 -31.52
N ALA A 260 8.48 -16.74 -31.73
CA ALA A 260 9.15 -16.57 -33.01
C ALA A 260 9.94 -17.83 -33.45
N LYS A 261 10.56 -18.55 -32.49
CA LYS A 261 11.26 -19.80 -32.78
C LYS A 261 10.26 -20.89 -33.21
N LEU A 262 9.17 -21.03 -32.48
CA LEU A 262 8.11 -22.01 -32.78
C LEU A 262 7.48 -21.74 -34.16
N GLU A 263 7.25 -20.49 -34.50
CA GLU A 263 6.72 -20.10 -35.79
C GLU A 263 7.67 -20.42 -36.96
N LYS A 264 8.99 -20.21 -36.76
CA LYS A 264 10.03 -20.63 -37.74
C LYS A 264 10.02 -22.13 -37.93
N GLU A 265 10.01 -22.92 -36.85
CA GLU A 265 9.96 -24.38 -36.93
C GLU A 265 8.69 -24.86 -37.66
N ARG A 266 7.55 -24.21 -37.40
CA ARG A 266 6.28 -24.49 -38.10
C ARG A 266 6.36 -24.19 -39.56
N GLN A 267 6.93 -23.05 -39.95
CA GLN A 267 7.12 -22.68 -41.33
C GLN A 267 8.06 -23.63 -42.08
N GLU A 268 9.16 -24.04 -41.48
CA GLU A 268 10.12 -25.01 -42.02
C GLU A 268 9.44 -26.39 -42.20
N LEU A 269 8.66 -26.82 -41.22
CA LEU A 269 7.91 -28.08 -41.33
C LEU A 269 6.85 -28.05 -42.46
N PHE A 270 6.15 -26.92 -42.60
CA PHE A 270 5.21 -26.70 -43.64
C PHE A 270 5.90 -26.68 -45.02
N ALA A 271 7.03 -26.02 -45.15
CA ALA A 271 7.84 -26.00 -46.37
C ALA A 271 8.34 -27.42 -46.75
N LYS A 272 8.83 -28.21 -45.78
CA LYS A 272 9.25 -29.62 -45.99
C LYS A 272 8.07 -30.49 -46.43
N ARG A 273 6.90 -30.34 -45.83
CA ARG A 273 5.68 -31.10 -46.23
C ARG A 273 5.21 -30.72 -47.64
N SER A 274 5.21 -29.43 -47.95
CA SER A 274 4.83 -28.91 -49.29
C SER A 274 5.81 -29.38 -50.36
N ALA A 275 7.11 -29.37 -50.10
CA ALA A 275 8.13 -29.92 -51.02
C ALA A 275 7.96 -31.42 -51.24
N ALA A 276 7.71 -32.19 -50.19
CA ALA A 276 7.45 -33.61 -50.25
C ALA A 276 6.18 -33.95 -51.06
N ALA A 277 5.12 -33.18 -50.85
CA ALA A 277 3.87 -33.32 -51.61
C ALA A 277 4.05 -33.02 -53.09
N LYS A 278 4.81 -31.95 -53.46
CA LYS A 278 5.16 -31.63 -54.85
C LYS A 278 5.98 -32.74 -55.51
N LYS A 279 6.97 -33.32 -54.78
CA LYS A 279 7.82 -34.42 -55.25
C LYS A 279 6.96 -35.68 -55.48
N ALA A 280 6.08 -36.00 -54.56
CA ALA A 280 5.16 -37.15 -54.70
C ALA A 280 4.18 -36.96 -55.90
N ALA A 281 3.66 -35.75 -56.11
CA ALA A 281 2.81 -35.46 -57.24
C ALA A 281 3.56 -35.57 -58.59
N ALA A 282 4.80 -35.07 -58.65
CA ALA A 282 5.65 -35.22 -59.82
C ALA A 282 5.95 -36.70 -60.14
N THR A 283 6.27 -37.52 -59.12
CA THR A 283 6.49 -38.96 -59.29
C THR A 283 5.23 -39.69 -59.74
N ARG A 284 4.07 -39.34 -59.25
CA ARG A 284 2.77 -39.92 -59.72
C ARG A 284 2.49 -39.54 -61.15
N LYS A 285 2.74 -38.28 -61.57
CA LYS A 285 2.57 -37.80 -62.93
C LYS A 285 3.53 -38.54 -63.86
N ALA A 286 4.82 -38.68 -63.54
CA ALA A 286 5.80 -39.41 -64.30
C ALA A 286 5.43 -40.91 -64.48
N LYS A 287 4.89 -41.55 -63.44
CA LYS A 287 4.35 -42.93 -63.56
C LYS A 287 3.13 -43.02 -64.50
N ALA A 288 2.18 -42.08 -64.40
CA ALA A 288 1.01 -42.06 -65.28
C ALA A 288 1.41 -41.79 -66.72
N ASP A 289 2.37 -40.88 -66.97
CA ASP A 289 2.89 -40.62 -68.33
C ASP A 289 3.63 -41.81 -68.94
N ALA A 290 4.36 -42.60 -68.13
CA ALA A 290 5.05 -43.83 -68.50
C ALA A 290 4.05 -44.97 -68.81
N GLU A 291 2.98 -45.11 -68.05
CA GLU A 291 1.91 -46.08 -68.35
C GLU A 291 1.10 -45.71 -69.62
N ALA A 292 0.81 -44.42 -69.81
CA ALA A 292 0.17 -43.93 -71.05
C ALA A 292 1.01 -44.17 -72.29
N LYS A 293 2.35 -44.04 -72.20
CA LYS A 293 3.27 -44.40 -73.30
C LYS A 293 3.33 -45.89 -73.60
N LYS A 294 3.17 -46.77 -72.60
CA LYS A 294 3.07 -48.24 -72.82
C LYS A 294 1.73 -48.70 -73.42
N ALA A 295 0.67 -47.95 -73.23
CA ALA A 295 -0.66 -48.28 -73.71
C ALA A 295 -0.97 -47.75 -75.11
N ALA A 296 -0.04 -47.02 -75.76
CA ALA A 296 -0.26 -46.53 -77.14
C ALA A 296 -0.19 -47.70 -78.18
N PRO A 297 -1.20 -47.96 -78.98
CA PRO A 297 -1.20 -49.07 -79.94
C PRO A 297 -0.23 -48.82 -81.10
N ALA A 298 0.54 -49.89 -81.53
CA ALA A 298 1.47 -49.84 -82.63
C ALA A 298 0.78 -49.46 -83.97
N LYS A 299 1.25 -48.42 -84.64
CA LYS A 299 0.80 -48.03 -85.96
C LYS A 299 1.04 -49.17 -86.97
N LYS A 300 -0.02 -49.73 -87.55
CA LYS A 300 0.05 -50.65 -88.71
C LYS A 300 0.72 -49.94 -89.87
N PRO A 301 1.62 -50.63 -90.69
CA PRO A 301 2.22 -50.00 -91.87
C PRO A 301 1.20 -49.83 -93.01
N ALA A 302 1.23 -48.67 -93.62
CA ALA A 302 0.37 -48.35 -94.80
C ALA A 302 0.70 -49.15 -96.03
N ALA A 303 -0.30 -49.83 -96.63
CA ALA A 303 -0.23 -50.56 -97.89
C ALA A 303 0.04 -49.64 -99.08
N LYS A 304 1.01 -50.01 -99.94
CA LYS A 304 1.37 -49.36 -101.20
C LYS A 304 0.21 -49.56 -102.22
N LYS A 305 -0.34 -48.50 -102.73
CA LYS A 305 -1.26 -48.52 -103.96
C LYS A 305 -0.42 -48.57 -105.22
N ALA A 306 -0.68 -49.57 -106.07
CA ALA A 306 -0.16 -49.69 -107.43
C ALA A 306 -0.81 -48.74 -108.39
N PRO A 307 -0.16 -48.33 -109.55
CA PRO A 307 -0.69 -47.31 -110.44
C PRO A 307 -1.69 -47.89 -111.46
N ALA A 308 -2.79 -47.16 -111.74
CA ALA A 308 -3.76 -47.46 -112.75
C ALA A 308 -3.28 -47.04 -114.12
N LYS A 309 -3.35 -47.96 -115.13
CA LYS A 309 -3.13 -47.73 -116.56
C LYS A 309 -4.38 -47.08 -117.16
N LYS A 310 -4.05 -46.14 -118.10
CA LYS A 310 -5.03 -45.53 -119.05
C LYS A 310 -5.77 -46.55 -119.93
N LYS A 311 -6.97 -46.28 -120.07
CA LYS A 311 -7.66 -45.97 -121.34
C LYS A 311 -8.93 -45.26 -121.01
#